data_7d86fb5d6839ee6941254ea48b09ff15
#
_entry.id   7d86fb5d6839ee6941254ea48b09ff15
#
_cell.length_a   1.000
_cell.length_b   1.000
_cell.length_c   1.000
_cell.angle_alpha   90.00
_cell.angle_beta   90.00
_cell.angle_gamma   90.00
#
_symmetry.space_group_name_H-M   'P 1'
#
loop_
_entity.id
_entity.type
_entity.pdbx_description
1 polymer ?
#
loop_
_entity_poly.entity_id
_entity_poly.type
_entity_poly.pdbx_seq_one_letter_code
_entity_poly.pdbx_strand_id
1 'polypeptide(L)'
;MYTFFCLATLYYLSKDRFTLAFIFYGLAIACKLQSVFILPFILFYYLKRQNFTLLYFLITIIVIWLTGTVAFIEGRSLFAPIEIYHNQTFEYQSMYLNFPSFWVIAGNDYVSLKVFSVLTTGIICLFGGYAYLTDIRFDNRNGFYEIATWFVWSIVLFLPSMHERYAYLLDVMLAMISFYDKRHIKFAVIAVCTSLFLYGNYLFERERDVPLLWLSVIYLSAYLMFSYNLFFRKRKAGTSIQSC
;
A
#
# COMPACT_ATOMS: atom_id res chain seq x y z
N MET A 1 -13.39 -2.84 4.52
CA MET A 1 -14.00 -3.03 3.19
C MET A 1 -13.01 -2.77 2.06
N TYR A 2 -12.39 -1.58 1.92
CA TYR A 2 -11.41 -1.31 0.85
C TYR A 2 -10.23 -2.30 0.82
N THR A 3 -9.72 -2.71 1.98
CA THR A 3 -8.62 -3.70 2.11
C THR A 3 -8.99 -5.04 1.46
N PHE A 4 -10.22 -5.51 1.66
CA PHE A 4 -10.71 -6.71 0.99
C PHE A 4 -10.67 -6.57 -0.53
N PHE A 5 -11.14 -5.43 -1.06
CA PHE A 5 -11.13 -5.19 -2.50
C PHE A 5 -9.70 -5.05 -3.06
N CYS A 6 -8.76 -4.44 -2.31
CA CYS A 6 -7.35 -4.42 -2.69
C CYS A 6 -6.75 -5.84 -2.76
N LEU A 7 -7.02 -6.69 -1.78
CA LEU A 7 -6.56 -8.07 -1.78
C LEU A 7 -7.21 -8.90 -2.90
N ALA A 8 -8.50 -8.69 -3.16
CA ALA A 8 -9.19 -9.32 -4.29
C ALA A 8 -8.57 -8.88 -5.63
N THR A 9 -8.22 -7.60 -5.77
CA THR A 9 -7.48 -7.09 -6.93
C THR A 9 -6.18 -7.87 -7.15
N LEU A 10 -5.32 -7.95 -6.11
CA LEU A 10 -4.06 -8.68 -6.18
C LEU A 10 -4.26 -10.17 -6.45
N TYR A 11 -5.27 -10.79 -5.84
CA TYR A 11 -5.61 -12.19 -6.07
C TYR A 11 -5.99 -12.45 -7.53
N TYR A 12 -6.89 -11.65 -8.11
CA TYR A 12 -7.33 -11.83 -9.49
C TYR A 12 -6.25 -11.45 -10.50
N LEU A 13 -5.38 -10.49 -10.21
CA LEU A 13 -4.16 -10.23 -10.99
C LEU A 13 -3.25 -11.46 -11.01
N SER A 14 -3.03 -12.11 -9.86
CA SER A 14 -2.19 -13.31 -9.77
C SER A 14 -2.78 -14.53 -10.49
N LYS A 15 -4.07 -14.48 -10.87
CA LYS A 15 -4.80 -15.51 -11.62
C LYS A 15 -5.06 -15.12 -13.07
N ASP A 16 -4.45 -14.04 -13.55
CA ASP A 16 -4.63 -13.49 -14.92
C ASP A 16 -6.11 -13.18 -15.26
N ARG A 17 -6.94 -12.94 -14.22
CA ARG A 17 -8.35 -12.55 -14.36
C ARG A 17 -8.50 -11.03 -14.31
N PHE A 18 -8.02 -10.35 -15.35
CA PHE A 18 -7.85 -8.88 -15.36
C PHE A 18 -9.16 -8.12 -15.21
N THR A 19 -10.24 -8.53 -15.90
CA THR A 19 -11.54 -7.87 -15.76
C THR A 19 -12.00 -7.80 -14.30
N LEU A 20 -11.95 -8.93 -13.58
CA LEU A 20 -12.33 -8.97 -12.16
C LEU A 20 -11.35 -8.16 -11.31
N ALA A 21 -10.05 -8.22 -11.59
CA ALA A 21 -9.04 -7.44 -10.88
C ALA A 21 -9.35 -5.94 -10.95
N PHE A 22 -9.65 -5.41 -12.14
CA PHE A 22 -9.90 -3.98 -12.32
C PHE A 22 -11.31 -3.54 -11.84
N ILE A 23 -12.31 -4.45 -11.82
CA ILE A 23 -13.57 -4.22 -11.13
C ILE A 23 -13.32 -4.05 -9.62
N PHE A 24 -12.62 -4.99 -8.99
CA PHE A 24 -12.32 -4.90 -7.56
C PHE A 24 -11.42 -3.71 -7.23
N TYR A 25 -10.51 -3.33 -8.12
CA TYR A 25 -9.70 -2.12 -7.96
C TYR A 25 -10.56 -0.86 -7.98
N GLY A 26 -11.53 -0.77 -8.89
CA GLY A 26 -12.49 0.32 -8.93
C GLY A 26 -13.33 0.41 -7.66
N LEU A 27 -13.84 -0.71 -7.16
CA LEU A 27 -14.56 -0.78 -5.88
C LEU A 27 -13.67 -0.38 -4.70
N ALA A 28 -12.39 -0.76 -4.71
CA ALA A 28 -11.45 -0.38 -3.68
C ALA A 28 -11.25 1.14 -3.61
N ILE A 29 -11.01 1.79 -4.76
CA ILE A 29 -10.84 3.25 -4.86
C ILE A 29 -12.14 3.96 -4.47
N ALA A 30 -13.29 3.48 -4.96
CA ALA A 30 -14.59 4.06 -4.60
C ALA A 30 -14.86 4.01 -3.08
N CYS A 31 -14.37 2.98 -2.39
CA CYS A 31 -14.47 2.91 -0.92
C CYS A 31 -13.48 3.83 -0.22
N LYS A 32 -12.24 3.93 -0.71
CA LYS A 32 -11.18 4.71 -0.06
C LYS A 32 -10.02 5.00 -1.00
N LEU A 33 -9.62 6.28 -1.09
CA LEU A 33 -8.52 6.74 -1.96
C LEU A 33 -7.19 6.01 -1.68
N GLN A 34 -6.93 5.59 -0.44
CA GLN A 34 -5.72 4.85 -0.07
C GLN A 34 -5.53 3.52 -0.83
N SER A 35 -6.56 3.04 -1.52
CA SER A 35 -6.44 1.91 -2.44
C SER A 35 -5.47 2.19 -3.61
N VAL A 36 -5.18 3.46 -3.88
CA VAL A 36 -4.16 3.88 -4.87
C VAL A 36 -2.75 3.41 -4.48
N PHE A 37 -2.51 3.04 -3.22
CA PHE A 37 -1.18 2.57 -2.77
C PHE A 37 -0.73 1.29 -3.45
N ILE A 38 -1.63 0.48 -4.00
CA ILE A 38 -1.25 -0.69 -4.82
C ILE A 38 -0.98 -0.33 -6.29
N LEU A 39 -1.31 0.88 -6.74
CA LEU A 39 -1.17 1.29 -8.15
C LEU A 39 0.27 1.15 -8.69
N PRO A 40 1.33 1.62 -8.00
CA PRO A 40 2.69 1.46 -8.51
C PRO A 40 3.03 0.00 -8.77
N PHE A 41 2.63 -0.92 -7.89
CA PHE A 41 2.83 -2.34 -8.10
C PHE A 41 2.06 -2.84 -9.35
N ILE A 42 0.78 -2.44 -9.55
CA ILE A 42 -0.02 -2.84 -10.72
C ILE A 42 0.65 -2.38 -12.02
N LEU A 43 1.20 -1.15 -12.04
CA LEU A 43 1.91 -0.61 -13.20
C LEU A 43 3.18 -1.42 -13.53
N PHE A 44 4.00 -1.75 -12.51
CA PHE A 44 5.18 -2.58 -12.73
C PHE A 44 4.83 -4.04 -13.06
N TYR A 45 3.73 -4.55 -12.53
CA TYR A 45 3.19 -5.86 -12.94
C TYR A 45 2.82 -5.87 -14.42
N TYR A 46 2.15 -4.81 -14.90
CA TYR A 46 1.85 -4.63 -16.32
C TYR A 46 3.13 -4.61 -17.16
N LEU A 47 4.14 -3.81 -16.78
CA LEU A 47 5.40 -3.71 -17.53
C LEU A 47 6.16 -5.04 -17.58
N LYS A 48 6.09 -5.86 -16.53
CA LYS A 48 6.75 -7.16 -16.47
C LYS A 48 6.05 -8.23 -17.29
N ARG A 49 4.73 -8.31 -17.17
CA ARG A 49 3.95 -9.41 -17.76
C ARG A 49 3.47 -9.12 -19.17
N GLN A 50 3.10 -7.89 -19.46
CA GLN A 50 2.55 -7.43 -20.77
C GLN A 50 1.42 -8.32 -21.32
N ASN A 51 0.69 -8.99 -20.43
CA ASN A 51 -0.36 -9.94 -20.77
C ASN A 51 -1.78 -9.37 -20.73
N PHE A 52 -1.90 -8.06 -20.48
CA PHE A 52 -3.15 -7.32 -20.56
C PHE A 52 -2.92 -5.91 -21.11
N THR A 53 -3.99 -5.23 -21.49
CA THR A 53 -3.93 -3.87 -22.04
C THR A 53 -4.24 -2.83 -20.96
N LEU A 54 -3.66 -1.63 -21.06
CA LEU A 54 -3.98 -0.50 -20.19
C LEU A 54 -5.47 -0.08 -20.26
N LEU A 55 -6.19 -0.51 -21.28
CA LEU A 55 -7.65 -0.28 -21.37
C LEU A 55 -8.44 -0.87 -20.21
N TYR A 56 -7.89 -1.85 -19.49
CA TYR A 56 -8.54 -2.36 -18.27
C TYR A 56 -8.67 -1.30 -17.17
N PHE A 57 -7.85 -0.26 -17.16
CA PHE A 57 -8.03 0.88 -16.23
C PHE A 57 -9.34 1.65 -16.49
N LEU A 58 -9.88 1.61 -17.71
CA LEU A 58 -11.21 2.18 -18.00
C LEU A 58 -12.30 1.48 -17.18
N ILE A 59 -12.18 0.16 -16.97
CA ILE A 59 -13.11 -0.58 -16.10
C ILE A 59 -13.10 0.01 -14.68
N THR A 60 -11.92 0.29 -14.14
CA THR A 60 -11.79 0.95 -12.83
C THR A 60 -12.51 2.29 -12.77
N ILE A 61 -12.33 3.14 -13.80
CA ILE A 61 -13.00 4.44 -13.91
C ILE A 61 -14.52 4.25 -13.98
N ILE A 62 -15.01 3.36 -14.84
CA ILE A 62 -16.44 3.06 -14.98
C ILE A 62 -17.04 2.60 -13.65
N VAL A 63 -16.37 1.71 -12.93
CA VAL A 63 -16.83 1.22 -11.62
C VAL A 63 -16.91 2.35 -10.59
N ILE A 64 -15.93 3.25 -10.54
CA ILE A 64 -15.97 4.42 -9.65
C ILE A 64 -17.18 5.29 -9.96
N TRP A 65 -17.47 5.55 -11.26
CA TRP A 65 -18.65 6.32 -11.66
C TRP A 65 -19.95 5.60 -11.34
N LEU A 66 -20.04 4.30 -11.60
CA LEU A 66 -21.22 3.51 -11.29
C LEU A 66 -21.55 3.50 -9.79
N THR A 67 -20.55 3.47 -8.92
CA THR A 67 -20.78 3.58 -7.46
C THR A 67 -21.29 4.95 -7.03
N GLY A 68 -21.04 6.00 -7.81
CA GLY A 68 -21.54 7.34 -7.61
C GLY A 68 -22.95 7.62 -8.19
N THR A 69 -23.57 6.66 -8.86
CA THR A 69 -24.81 6.86 -9.61
C THR A 69 -25.94 7.46 -8.78
N VAL A 70 -26.10 7.02 -7.53
CA VAL A 70 -27.14 7.56 -6.63
C VAL A 70 -26.92 9.05 -6.38
N ALA A 71 -25.67 9.49 -6.15
CA ALA A 71 -25.35 10.89 -5.93
C ALA A 71 -25.60 11.73 -7.22
N PHE A 72 -25.39 11.16 -8.39
CA PHE A 72 -25.68 11.83 -9.67
C PHE A 72 -27.18 12.01 -9.89
N ILE A 73 -28.00 11.01 -9.54
CA ILE A 73 -29.46 11.10 -9.59
C ILE A 73 -29.97 12.20 -8.66
N GLU A 74 -29.35 12.38 -7.50
CA GLU A 74 -29.64 13.45 -6.53
C GLU A 74 -29.06 14.83 -6.95
N GLY A 75 -28.57 14.96 -8.18
CA GLY A 75 -28.12 16.24 -8.76
C GLY A 75 -26.66 16.62 -8.50
N ARG A 76 -25.81 15.70 -8.02
CA ARG A 76 -24.37 15.93 -7.95
C ARG A 76 -23.74 15.92 -9.34
N SER A 77 -22.69 16.76 -9.53
CA SER A 77 -21.91 16.80 -10.75
C SER A 77 -21.29 15.44 -11.09
N LEU A 78 -21.22 15.11 -12.38
CA LEU A 78 -20.50 13.91 -12.88
C LEU A 78 -18.99 13.95 -12.53
N PHE A 79 -18.44 15.13 -12.24
CA PHE A 79 -17.06 15.32 -11.82
C PHE A 79 -16.87 15.25 -10.31
N ALA A 80 -17.94 15.13 -9.52
CA ALA A 80 -17.89 15.06 -8.07
C ALA A 80 -16.88 14.02 -7.52
N PRO A 81 -16.73 12.80 -8.08
CA PRO A 81 -15.71 11.85 -7.60
C PRO A 81 -14.28 12.41 -7.70
N ILE A 82 -13.96 13.10 -8.79
CA ILE A 82 -12.64 13.71 -9.01
C ILE A 82 -12.42 14.87 -8.03
N GLU A 83 -13.41 15.73 -7.86
CA GLU A 83 -13.37 16.87 -6.94
C GLU A 83 -13.17 16.40 -5.48
N ILE A 84 -13.88 15.36 -5.05
CA ILE A 84 -13.75 14.81 -3.70
C ILE A 84 -12.32 14.30 -3.47
N TYR A 85 -11.77 13.53 -4.40
CA TYR A 85 -10.41 12.99 -4.25
C TYR A 85 -9.35 14.09 -4.33
N HIS A 86 -9.52 15.07 -5.19
CA HIS A 86 -8.66 16.23 -5.25
C HIS A 86 -8.63 16.97 -3.91
N ASN A 87 -9.80 17.29 -3.35
CA ASN A 87 -9.91 18.01 -2.08
C ASN A 87 -9.28 17.24 -0.92
N GLN A 88 -9.48 15.90 -0.88
CA GLN A 88 -8.86 15.04 0.15
C GLN A 88 -7.32 15.10 0.14
N THR A 89 -6.68 15.32 -1.01
CA THR A 89 -5.21 15.41 -1.09
C THR A 89 -4.65 16.72 -0.53
N PHE A 90 -5.48 17.75 -0.37
CA PHE A 90 -5.07 19.06 0.15
C PHE A 90 -5.62 19.36 1.55
N GLU A 91 -6.41 18.45 2.13
CA GLU A 91 -7.06 18.68 3.42
C GLU A 91 -6.05 18.76 4.58
N TYR A 92 -4.97 18.00 4.52
CA TYR A 92 -3.98 17.93 5.58
C TYR A 92 -2.64 18.52 5.15
N GLN A 93 -2.19 19.57 5.87
CA GLN A 93 -0.92 20.25 5.63
C GLN A 93 0.10 19.93 6.72
N SER A 94 0.34 18.63 6.94
CA SER A 94 1.34 18.13 7.88
C SER A 94 2.08 16.95 7.25
N MET A 95 3.36 16.78 7.59
CA MET A 95 4.14 15.65 7.07
C MET A 95 3.68 14.31 7.64
N TYR A 96 3.16 14.29 8.86
CA TYR A 96 2.61 13.10 9.49
C TYR A 96 1.45 13.47 10.41
N LEU A 97 0.49 12.56 10.55
CA LEU A 97 -0.72 12.72 11.34
C LEU A 97 -0.89 11.45 12.21
N ASN A 98 -0.25 11.46 13.37
CA ASN A 98 -0.29 10.35 14.33
C ASN A 98 0.17 8.99 13.75
N PHE A 99 0.98 8.98 12.69
CA PHE A 99 1.55 7.77 12.08
C PHE A 99 3.08 7.78 12.19
N PRO A 100 3.74 6.65 12.52
CA PRO A 100 5.19 6.56 12.67
C PRO A 100 5.89 6.49 11.30
N SER A 101 5.70 7.54 10.50
CA SER A 101 6.35 7.69 9.20
C SER A 101 7.83 8.08 9.34
N PHE A 102 8.56 8.00 8.24
CA PHE A 102 9.93 8.52 8.14
C PHE A 102 10.01 10.01 8.54
N TRP A 103 8.96 10.77 8.27
CA TRP A 103 8.93 12.23 8.48
C TRP A 103 8.88 12.64 9.95
N VAL A 104 8.48 11.75 10.85
CA VAL A 104 8.61 11.99 12.30
C VAL A 104 10.07 12.20 12.70
N ILE A 105 11.00 11.53 11.99
CA ILE A 105 12.45 11.63 12.22
C ILE A 105 13.04 12.81 11.46
N ALA A 106 12.58 13.05 10.22
CA ALA A 106 13.14 14.05 9.32
C ALA A 106 12.63 15.48 9.55
N GLY A 107 11.41 15.63 10.11
CA GLY A 107 10.80 16.93 10.38
C GLY A 107 9.36 17.08 9.87
N ASN A 108 8.66 18.11 10.34
CA ASN A 108 7.25 18.38 10.03
C ASN A 108 7.01 19.66 9.23
N ASP A 109 8.03 20.19 8.56
CA ASP A 109 7.84 21.33 7.66
C ASP A 109 7.21 20.86 6.33
N TYR A 110 5.86 20.93 6.29
CA TYR A 110 5.10 20.45 5.14
C TYR A 110 5.39 21.22 3.85
N VAL A 111 5.57 22.54 3.94
CA VAL A 111 5.76 23.40 2.75
C VAL A 111 7.07 23.02 2.04
N SER A 112 8.14 22.89 2.80
CA SER A 112 9.47 22.59 2.25
C SER A 112 9.64 21.11 1.88
N LEU A 113 9.04 20.19 2.67
CA LEU A 113 9.31 18.75 2.54
C LEU A 113 8.30 17.99 1.68
N LYS A 114 7.11 18.54 1.40
CA LYS A 114 6.06 17.84 0.62
C LYS A 114 6.56 17.33 -0.72
N VAL A 115 7.17 18.20 -1.52
CA VAL A 115 7.66 17.81 -2.86
C VAL A 115 8.76 16.78 -2.74
N PHE A 116 9.68 17.00 -1.80
CA PHE A 116 10.77 16.06 -1.54
C PHE A 116 10.26 14.68 -1.12
N SER A 117 9.21 14.62 -0.31
CA SER A 117 8.62 13.34 0.13
C SER A 117 7.99 12.56 -1.03
N VAL A 118 7.28 13.25 -1.92
CA VAL A 118 6.68 12.62 -3.11
C VAL A 118 7.78 12.10 -4.05
N LEU A 119 8.83 12.90 -4.27
CA LEU A 119 9.97 12.49 -5.10
C LEU A 119 10.71 11.28 -4.49
N THR A 120 10.96 11.32 -3.18
CA THR A 120 11.60 10.20 -2.46
C THR A 120 10.78 8.93 -2.59
N THR A 121 9.46 9.01 -2.37
CA THR A 121 8.55 7.85 -2.54
C THR A 121 8.59 7.34 -3.98
N GLY A 122 8.58 8.25 -4.96
CA GLY A 122 8.69 7.89 -6.38
C GLY A 122 10.00 7.15 -6.69
N ILE A 123 11.14 7.66 -6.21
CA ILE A 123 12.46 7.02 -6.40
C ILE A 123 12.49 5.62 -5.76
N ILE A 124 11.96 5.49 -4.54
CA ILE A 124 11.88 4.19 -3.85
C ILE A 124 11.00 3.23 -4.67
N CYS A 125 9.84 3.68 -5.14
CA CYS A 125 8.97 2.85 -6.00
C CYS A 125 9.66 2.46 -7.32
N LEU A 126 10.43 3.35 -7.94
CA LEU A 126 11.21 3.05 -9.15
C LEU A 126 12.28 1.99 -8.88
N PHE A 127 12.99 2.10 -7.74
CA PHE A 127 13.96 1.08 -7.32
C PHE A 127 13.28 -0.30 -7.14
N GLY A 128 12.17 -0.35 -6.39
CA GLY A 128 11.43 -1.60 -6.23
C GLY A 128 10.87 -2.14 -7.55
N GLY A 129 10.43 -1.25 -8.42
CA GLY A 129 9.97 -1.59 -9.77
C GLY A 129 11.09 -2.18 -10.63
N TYR A 130 12.25 -1.56 -10.64
CA TYR A 130 13.43 -2.10 -11.33
C TYR A 130 13.80 -3.49 -10.80
N ALA A 131 13.87 -3.65 -9.49
CA ALA A 131 14.14 -4.95 -8.88
C ALA A 131 13.07 -5.99 -9.25
N TYR A 132 11.79 -5.61 -9.25
CA TYR A 132 10.69 -6.47 -9.67
C TYR A 132 10.82 -6.90 -11.13
N LEU A 133 11.19 -5.99 -12.03
CA LEU A 133 11.33 -6.28 -13.47
C LEU A 133 12.52 -7.22 -13.75
N THR A 134 13.62 -7.09 -13.04
CA THR A 134 14.87 -7.79 -13.31
C THR A 134 15.02 -9.13 -12.57
N ASP A 135 14.33 -9.32 -11.46
CA ASP A 135 14.51 -10.49 -10.61
C ASP A 135 13.38 -11.51 -10.78
N ILE A 136 13.75 -12.70 -11.22
CA ILE A 136 12.85 -13.85 -11.41
C ILE A 136 12.25 -14.38 -10.10
N ARG A 137 12.83 -14.04 -8.93
CA ARG A 137 12.31 -14.46 -7.63
C ARG A 137 10.90 -13.94 -7.36
N PHE A 138 10.51 -12.86 -8.03
CA PHE A 138 9.19 -12.26 -7.91
C PHE A 138 8.14 -12.86 -8.87
N ASP A 139 8.52 -13.81 -9.72
CA ASP A 139 7.59 -14.48 -10.64
C ASP A 139 6.74 -15.54 -9.97
N ASN A 140 7.22 -16.07 -8.83
CA ASN A 140 6.44 -17.00 -8.05
C ASN A 140 5.40 -16.27 -7.17
N ARG A 141 4.38 -17.02 -6.74
CA ARG A 141 3.25 -16.49 -5.98
C ARG A 141 3.67 -15.75 -4.70
N ASN A 142 4.63 -16.28 -3.96
CA ASN A 142 5.07 -15.66 -2.70
C ASN A 142 5.81 -14.35 -2.97
N GLY A 143 6.72 -14.34 -3.93
CA GLY A 143 7.45 -13.13 -4.33
C GLY A 143 6.53 -12.03 -4.85
N PHE A 144 5.47 -12.38 -5.58
CA PHE A 144 4.45 -11.45 -6.03
C PHE A 144 3.80 -10.69 -4.85
N TYR A 145 3.35 -11.41 -3.81
CA TYR A 145 2.72 -10.76 -2.65
C TYR A 145 3.73 -10.04 -1.76
N GLU A 146 4.95 -10.55 -1.61
CA GLU A 146 6.00 -9.89 -0.85
C GLU A 146 6.37 -8.53 -1.44
N ILE A 147 6.59 -8.46 -2.77
CA ILE A 147 6.94 -7.20 -3.43
C ILE A 147 5.75 -6.23 -3.47
N ALA A 148 4.52 -6.71 -3.64
CA ALA A 148 3.32 -5.88 -3.54
C ALA A 148 3.20 -5.27 -2.12
N THR A 149 3.47 -6.05 -1.08
CA THR A 149 3.49 -5.57 0.32
C THR A 149 4.58 -4.52 0.52
N TRP A 150 5.75 -4.72 -0.07
CA TRP A 150 6.84 -3.76 0.01
C TRP A 150 6.49 -2.41 -0.63
N PHE A 151 5.80 -2.39 -1.78
CA PHE A 151 5.31 -1.17 -2.41
C PHE A 151 4.35 -0.40 -1.49
N VAL A 152 3.38 -1.09 -0.92
CA VAL A 152 2.43 -0.46 0.01
C VAL A 152 3.15 0.08 1.23
N TRP A 153 4.10 -0.66 1.82
CA TRP A 153 4.87 -0.20 2.97
C TRP A 153 5.71 1.03 2.66
N SER A 154 6.39 1.02 1.50
CA SER A 154 7.17 2.17 1.04
C SER A 154 6.31 3.44 0.93
N ILE A 155 5.13 3.32 0.34
CA ILE A 155 4.21 4.45 0.16
C ILE A 155 3.74 4.98 1.51
N VAL A 156 3.26 4.11 2.39
CA VAL A 156 2.76 4.50 3.71
C VAL A 156 3.86 5.14 4.57
N LEU A 157 5.11 4.69 4.42
CA LEU A 157 6.25 5.17 5.22
C LEU A 157 6.78 6.52 4.74
N PHE A 158 6.79 6.78 3.41
CA PHE A 158 7.48 7.93 2.81
C PHE A 158 6.58 9.00 2.23
N LEU A 159 5.29 8.76 1.97
CA LEU A 159 4.36 9.81 1.55
C LEU A 159 4.04 10.76 2.71
N PRO A 160 3.74 12.04 2.43
CA PRO A 160 3.32 12.99 3.44
C PRO A 160 1.87 12.73 3.89
N SER A 161 1.46 13.35 4.97
CA SER A 161 0.09 13.38 5.50
C SER A 161 -0.49 11.99 5.82
N MET A 162 0.37 11.05 6.25
CA MET A 162 -0.07 9.71 6.61
C MET A 162 -0.70 9.66 7.99
N HIS A 163 -1.91 9.09 8.06
CA HIS A 163 -2.65 8.77 9.29
C HIS A 163 -2.40 7.35 9.75
N GLU A 164 -2.60 7.08 11.05
CA GLU A 164 -2.52 5.74 11.65
C GLU A 164 -3.39 4.69 10.94
N ARG A 165 -4.57 5.09 10.47
CA ARG A 165 -5.54 4.22 9.78
C ARG A 165 -5.20 3.92 8.32
N TYR A 166 -4.15 4.51 7.76
CA TYR A 166 -3.74 4.24 6.36
C TYR A 166 -2.89 2.98 6.26
N ALA A 167 -2.34 2.50 7.38
CA ALA A 167 -1.56 1.27 7.44
C ALA A 167 -2.39 -0.02 7.39
N TYR A 168 -3.71 0.02 7.54
CA TYR A 168 -4.53 -1.20 7.60
C TYR A 168 -4.35 -2.17 6.42
N LEU A 169 -4.17 -1.64 5.21
CA LEU A 169 -3.89 -2.49 4.06
C LEU A 169 -2.57 -3.22 4.25
N LEU A 170 -1.54 -2.52 4.70
CA LEU A 170 -0.21 -3.06 4.97
C LEU A 170 -0.25 -4.12 6.08
N ASP A 171 -0.96 -3.85 7.18
CA ASP A 171 -1.09 -4.78 8.32
C ASP A 171 -1.66 -6.12 7.86
N VAL A 172 -2.74 -6.08 7.06
CA VAL A 172 -3.37 -7.29 6.54
C VAL A 172 -2.48 -8.00 5.52
N MET A 173 -1.77 -7.26 4.66
CA MET A 173 -0.83 -7.85 3.70
C MET A 173 0.35 -8.52 4.40
N LEU A 174 0.93 -7.90 5.43
CA LEU A 174 1.99 -8.50 6.24
C LEU A 174 1.50 -9.74 6.99
N ALA A 175 0.30 -9.70 7.57
CA ALA A 175 -0.31 -10.87 8.18
C ALA A 175 -0.50 -11.99 7.15
N MET A 176 -1.03 -11.68 5.97
CA MET A 176 -1.26 -12.65 4.89
C MET A 176 0.04 -13.33 4.44
N ILE A 177 1.12 -12.58 4.17
CA ILE A 177 2.39 -13.20 3.75
C ILE A 177 3.04 -14.02 4.88
N SER A 178 2.73 -13.72 6.13
CA SER A 178 3.20 -14.47 7.30
C SER A 178 2.63 -15.88 7.38
N PHE A 179 1.45 -16.14 6.81
CA PHE A 179 0.90 -17.48 6.69
C PHE A 179 1.67 -18.36 5.70
N TYR A 180 2.23 -17.76 4.65
CA TYR A 180 3.02 -18.48 3.65
C TYR A 180 4.48 -18.65 4.10
N ASP A 181 5.02 -17.63 4.78
CA ASP A 181 6.39 -17.63 5.25
C ASP A 181 6.50 -17.03 6.65
N LYS A 182 6.72 -17.90 7.63
CA LYS A 182 6.81 -17.54 9.06
C LYS A 182 7.91 -16.51 9.36
N ARG A 183 8.88 -16.31 8.46
CA ARG A 183 9.91 -15.27 8.61
C ARG A 183 9.33 -13.86 8.64
N HIS A 184 8.14 -13.66 8.08
CA HIS A 184 7.45 -12.38 8.05
C HIS A 184 6.63 -12.07 9.31
N ILE A 185 6.41 -13.07 10.21
CA ILE A 185 5.59 -12.89 11.43
C ILE A 185 6.05 -11.70 12.26
N LYS A 186 7.36 -11.53 12.45
CA LYS A 186 7.90 -10.42 13.22
C LYS A 186 7.51 -9.05 12.65
N PHE A 187 7.47 -8.91 11.33
CA PHE A 187 7.08 -7.67 10.67
C PHE A 187 5.58 -7.41 10.80
N ALA A 188 4.77 -8.47 10.66
CA ALA A 188 3.34 -8.39 10.89
C ALA A 188 3.02 -8.01 12.35
N VAL A 189 3.71 -8.62 13.32
CA VAL A 189 3.53 -8.29 14.74
C VAL A 189 3.90 -6.83 15.01
N ILE A 190 5.06 -6.35 14.52
CA ILE A 190 5.48 -4.96 14.72
C ILE A 190 4.45 -4.00 14.10
N ALA A 191 4.01 -4.24 12.86
CA ALA A 191 3.07 -3.37 12.17
C ALA A 191 1.71 -3.34 12.87
N VAL A 192 1.12 -4.51 13.13
CA VAL A 192 -0.20 -4.62 13.77
C VAL A 192 -0.19 -4.05 15.20
N CYS A 193 0.84 -4.38 16.01
CA CYS A 193 0.93 -3.83 17.38
C CYS A 193 1.08 -2.31 17.36
N THR A 194 1.88 -1.76 16.43
CA THR A 194 2.02 -0.31 16.27
C THR A 194 0.70 0.34 15.87
N SER A 195 0.00 -0.23 14.88
CA SER A 195 -1.31 0.28 14.44
C SER A 195 -2.35 0.22 15.55
N LEU A 196 -2.43 -0.89 16.29
CA LEU A 196 -3.36 -1.04 17.42
C LEU A 196 -3.06 -0.07 18.55
N PHE A 197 -1.78 0.12 18.88
CA PHE A 197 -1.36 1.07 19.91
C PHE A 197 -1.76 2.51 19.56
N LEU A 198 -1.43 2.96 18.34
CA LEU A 198 -1.74 4.31 17.90
C LEU A 198 -3.24 4.56 17.76
N TYR A 199 -3.96 3.58 17.23
CA TYR A 199 -5.40 3.66 17.06
C TYR A 199 -6.12 3.61 18.43
N GLY A 200 -5.64 2.80 19.35
CA GLY A 200 -6.15 2.76 20.72
C GLY A 200 -5.98 4.10 21.44
N ASN A 201 -4.81 4.72 21.35
CA ASN A 201 -4.57 6.05 21.92
C ASN A 201 -5.50 7.12 21.33
N TYR A 202 -5.72 7.07 20.02
CA TYR A 202 -6.65 7.97 19.34
C TYR A 202 -8.10 7.74 19.81
N LEU A 203 -8.54 6.47 19.87
CA LEU A 203 -9.93 6.12 20.19
C LEU A 203 -10.30 6.43 21.66
N PHE A 204 -9.34 6.25 22.57
CA PHE A 204 -9.56 6.47 24.02
C PHE A 204 -9.06 7.84 24.50
N GLU A 205 -8.69 8.74 23.57
CA GLU A 205 -8.18 10.09 23.86
C GLU A 205 -7.06 10.10 24.92
N ARG A 206 -6.24 9.06 24.91
CA ARG A 206 -5.10 8.94 25.85
C ARG A 206 -3.87 9.62 25.32
N GLU A 207 -3.13 10.25 26.22
CA GLU A 207 -1.75 10.68 25.93
C GLU A 207 -0.90 9.46 25.58
N ARG A 208 0.06 9.67 24.68
CA ARG A 208 0.94 8.58 24.26
C ARG A 208 2.00 8.31 25.31
N ASP A 209 2.00 7.12 25.87
CA ASP A 209 3.03 6.67 26.81
C ASP A 209 4.40 6.50 26.10
N VAL A 210 4.38 6.20 24.79
CA VAL A 210 5.58 6.03 23.97
C VAL A 210 5.65 7.16 22.93
N PRO A 211 6.77 7.93 22.90
CA PRO A 211 6.98 8.96 21.89
C PRO A 211 6.90 8.40 20.48
N LEU A 212 6.21 9.12 19.57
CA LEU A 212 6.06 8.72 18.17
C LEU A 212 7.40 8.50 17.45
N LEU A 213 8.43 9.22 17.88
CA LEU A 213 9.79 9.07 17.37
C LEU A 213 10.32 7.64 17.53
N TRP A 214 10.16 7.03 18.70
CA TRP A 214 10.63 5.66 18.94
C TRP A 214 9.86 4.64 18.10
N LEU A 215 8.55 4.83 17.97
CA LEU A 215 7.73 4.00 17.09
C LEU A 215 8.17 4.13 15.64
N SER A 216 8.53 5.32 15.19
CA SER A 216 9.03 5.57 13.84
C SER A 216 10.37 4.91 13.59
N VAL A 217 11.29 4.94 14.56
CA VAL A 217 12.58 4.24 14.45
C VAL A 217 12.39 2.73 14.37
N ILE A 218 11.51 2.16 15.20
CA ILE A 218 11.19 0.73 15.16
C ILE A 218 10.56 0.35 13.82
N TYR A 219 9.59 1.14 13.35
CA TYR A 219 8.86 0.87 12.12
C TYR A 219 9.76 0.98 10.87
N LEU A 220 10.62 2.01 10.83
CA LEU A 220 11.64 2.17 9.79
C LEU A 220 12.66 1.03 9.81
N SER A 221 13.14 0.62 10.99
CA SER A 221 14.06 -0.49 11.13
C SER A 221 13.46 -1.81 10.64
N ALA A 222 12.17 -2.04 10.94
CA ALA A 222 11.43 -3.19 10.44
C ALA A 222 11.31 -3.17 8.91
N TYR A 223 11.01 -2.01 8.31
CA TYR A 223 10.96 -1.83 6.86
C TYR A 223 12.32 -2.10 6.21
N LEU A 224 13.40 -1.54 6.74
CA LEU A 224 14.74 -1.76 6.21
C LEU A 224 15.16 -3.24 6.29
N MET A 225 14.84 -3.91 7.41
CA MET A 225 15.10 -5.34 7.57
C MET A 225 14.24 -6.18 6.61
N PHE A 226 12.98 -5.82 6.39
CA PHE A 226 12.12 -6.47 5.39
C PHE A 226 12.68 -6.29 3.99
N SER A 227 13.08 -5.07 3.63
CA SER A 227 13.69 -4.73 2.33
C SER A 227 14.99 -5.51 2.10
N TYR A 228 15.86 -5.56 3.12
CA TYR A 228 17.10 -6.35 3.05
C TYR A 228 16.81 -7.85 2.81
N ASN A 229 15.85 -8.41 3.54
CA ASN A 229 15.47 -9.82 3.35
C ASN A 229 14.87 -10.08 1.95
N LEU A 230 14.10 -9.12 1.43
CA LEU A 230 13.45 -9.23 0.13
C LEU A 230 14.44 -9.16 -1.02
N PHE A 231 15.35 -8.18 -1.02
CA PHE A 231 16.21 -7.90 -2.16
C PHE A 231 17.56 -8.59 -2.11
N PHE A 232 18.16 -8.73 -0.93
CA PHE A 232 19.56 -9.15 -0.80
C PHE A 232 19.75 -10.56 -0.24
N ARG A 233 18.80 -11.07 0.52
CA ARG A 233 18.96 -12.39 1.12
C ARG A 233 18.78 -13.49 0.07
N LYS A 234 19.81 -14.32 -0.15
CA LYS A 234 19.70 -15.55 -0.97
C LYS A 234 18.66 -16.47 -0.34
N ARG A 235 17.55 -16.73 -1.00
CA ARG A 235 16.66 -17.83 -0.60
C ARG A 235 17.45 -19.12 -0.79
N LYS A 236 17.65 -19.90 0.29
CA LYS A 236 18.08 -21.30 0.15
C LYS A 236 17.06 -21.94 -0.80
N ALA A 237 17.55 -22.52 -1.90
CA ALA A 237 16.74 -23.33 -2.78
C ALA A 237 16.11 -24.42 -1.91
N GLY A 238 14.91 -24.17 -1.44
CA GLY A 238 14.15 -25.07 -0.61
C GLY A 238 13.42 -26.02 -1.54
N THR A 239 13.77 -27.28 -1.47
CA THR A 239 12.99 -28.48 -1.81
C THR A 239 11.65 -28.14 -2.47
N SER A 240 11.61 -28.35 -3.76
CA SER A 240 10.38 -28.54 -4.51
C SER A 240 9.58 -29.64 -3.82
N ILE A 241 8.58 -29.27 -3.05
CA ILE A 241 7.49 -30.20 -2.76
C ILE A 241 6.74 -30.33 -4.08
N GLN A 242 7.17 -31.32 -4.86
CA GLN A 242 6.30 -32.01 -5.78
C GLN A 242 5.17 -32.55 -4.93
N SER A 243 4.02 -31.98 -5.05
CA SER A 243 2.77 -32.56 -4.57
C SER A 243 1.85 -32.69 -5.76
N CYS A 244 1.50 -33.90 -5.99
CA CYS A 244 0.51 -34.47 -6.89
C CYS A 244 -0.76 -33.62 -7.03
#